data_51c47bfc42e51dad298212ce99968540
#
_entry.id   51c47bfc42e51dad298212ce99968540
#
_cell.length_a   1.000
_cell.length_b   1.000
_cell.length_c   1.000
_cell.angle_alpha   90.00
_cell.angle_beta   90.00
_cell.angle_gamma   90.00
#
_symmetry.space_group_name_H-M   'P 1'
#
loop_
_entity.id
_entity.type
_entity.pdbx_description
1 polymer ?
#
loop_
_entity_poly.entity_id
_entity_poly.type
_entity_poly.pdbx_seq_one_letter_code
_entity_poly.pdbx_strand_id
1 'polypeptide(L)'
;MNNLTQLFNRFKTNSILIYCLQILIVLTGTTLGLLWLGHNELIVPVTLGAIAAALTDFDDRLSLRLRNLLYVCLLFFTVSTILGFLAPYKFLFILYLSISSACFILLGALGQRYATISFGTILLSIYSMFGLGEYAYWYQQPTYFVYGALWYSLT
;
A
#
# COMPACT_ATOMS: atom_id res chain seq x y z
N MET A 1 -35.27 17.35 13.51
CA MET A 1 -34.04 17.94 12.96
C MET A 1 -32.80 17.75 13.81
N ASN A 2 -32.94 17.43 15.11
CA ASN A 2 -31.80 17.30 16.05
C ASN A 2 -31.03 15.96 15.97
N ASN A 3 -31.64 14.89 15.46
CA ASN A 3 -30.99 13.57 15.41
C ASN A 3 -29.91 13.46 14.32
N LEU A 4 -30.10 14.12 13.19
CA LEU A 4 -29.11 14.13 12.10
C LEU A 4 -27.86 14.94 12.48
N THR A 5 -28.04 16.08 13.14
CA THR A 5 -26.92 16.91 13.64
C THR A 5 -26.14 16.22 14.76
N GLN A 6 -26.81 15.48 15.64
CA GLN A 6 -26.15 14.68 16.66
C GLN A 6 -25.39 13.49 16.08
N LEU A 7 -25.95 12.81 15.08
CA LEU A 7 -25.26 11.78 14.32
C LEU A 7 -24.03 12.36 13.59
N PHE A 8 -24.16 13.48 12.90
CA PHE A 8 -23.05 14.15 12.23
C PHE A 8 -21.93 14.56 13.20
N ASN A 9 -22.27 15.04 14.39
CA ASN A 9 -21.28 15.39 15.41
C ASN A 9 -20.62 14.14 16.03
N ARG A 10 -21.35 13.04 16.19
CA ARG A 10 -20.77 11.73 16.60
C ARG A 10 -19.83 11.17 15.52
N PHE A 11 -20.17 11.32 14.26
CA PHE A 11 -19.31 10.92 13.13
C PHE A 11 -18.01 11.76 13.11
N LYS A 12 -18.11 13.06 13.32
CA LYS A 12 -16.96 13.97 13.34
C LYS A 12 -16.02 13.76 14.56
N THR A 13 -16.53 13.19 15.64
CA THR A 13 -15.74 12.96 16.87
C THR A 13 -15.02 11.60 16.86
N ASN A 14 -15.38 10.69 15.94
CA ASN A 14 -14.77 9.36 15.85
C ASN A 14 -13.64 9.38 14.81
N SER A 15 -12.40 9.53 15.28
CA SER A 15 -11.19 9.52 14.43
C SER A 15 -11.11 8.28 13.51
N ILE A 16 -11.61 7.13 13.98
CA ILE A 16 -11.67 5.89 13.21
C ILE A 16 -12.59 6.03 11.98
N LEU A 17 -13.75 6.68 12.14
CA LEU A 17 -14.69 6.88 11.04
C LEU A 17 -14.13 7.83 9.97
N ILE A 18 -13.46 8.89 10.39
CA ILE A 18 -12.80 9.83 9.47
C ILE A 18 -11.73 9.09 8.66
N TYR A 19 -10.93 8.28 9.33
CA TYR A 19 -9.89 7.48 8.69
C TYR A 19 -10.46 6.46 7.68
N CYS A 20 -11.51 5.73 8.05
CA CYS A 20 -12.20 4.82 7.13
C CYS A 20 -12.80 5.55 5.92
N LEU A 21 -13.35 6.74 6.13
CA LEU A 21 -13.95 7.56 5.07
C LEU A 21 -12.86 8.11 4.13
N GLN A 22 -11.72 8.51 4.67
CA GLN A 22 -10.55 8.93 3.88
C GLN A 22 -10.07 7.79 2.99
N ILE A 23 -9.86 6.59 3.52
CA ILE A 23 -9.46 5.42 2.74
C ILE A 23 -10.47 5.12 1.63
N LEU A 24 -11.77 5.17 1.96
CA LEU A 24 -12.84 4.91 0.99
C LEU A 24 -12.83 5.94 -0.15
N ILE A 25 -12.65 7.23 0.15
CA ILE A 25 -12.57 8.29 -0.86
C ILE A 25 -11.32 8.09 -1.75
N VAL A 26 -10.18 7.78 -1.15
CA VAL A 26 -8.94 7.54 -1.90
C VAL A 26 -9.09 6.36 -2.84
N LEU A 27 -9.58 5.21 -2.35
CA LEU A 27 -9.76 4.01 -3.16
C LEU A 27 -10.79 4.22 -4.28
N THR A 28 -11.92 4.86 -3.98
CA THR A 28 -12.93 5.15 -4.99
C THR A 28 -12.43 6.15 -6.02
N GLY A 29 -11.74 7.19 -5.58
CA GLY A 29 -11.16 8.20 -6.46
C GLY A 29 -10.08 7.62 -7.39
N THR A 30 -9.20 6.75 -6.87
CA THR A 30 -8.19 6.09 -7.70
C THR A 30 -8.79 5.13 -8.71
N THR A 31 -9.75 4.29 -8.29
CA THR A 31 -10.39 3.32 -9.19
C THR A 31 -11.20 4.02 -10.28
N LEU A 32 -12.05 4.99 -9.93
CA LEU A 32 -12.84 5.74 -10.90
C LEU A 32 -11.96 6.57 -11.83
N GLY A 33 -10.92 7.21 -11.32
CA GLY A 33 -10.00 8.02 -12.13
C GLY A 33 -9.26 7.16 -13.16
N LEU A 34 -8.74 6.01 -12.78
CA LEU A 34 -8.03 5.10 -13.67
C LEU A 34 -8.96 4.42 -14.68
N LEU A 35 -10.20 4.06 -14.27
CA LEU A 35 -11.23 3.55 -15.18
C LEU A 35 -11.59 4.59 -16.24
N TRP A 36 -11.73 5.84 -15.85
CA TRP A 36 -12.07 6.93 -16.78
C TRP A 36 -10.95 7.21 -17.78
N LEU A 37 -9.70 7.04 -17.36
CA LEU A 37 -8.52 7.15 -18.21
C LEU A 37 -8.29 5.91 -19.10
N GLY A 38 -9.06 4.82 -18.90
CA GLY A 38 -8.93 3.58 -19.67
C GLY A 38 -7.73 2.71 -19.29
N HIS A 39 -7.05 3.00 -18.16
CA HIS A 39 -5.88 2.27 -17.67
C HIS A 39 -6.26 1.23 -16.61
N ASN A 40 -7.01 0.22 -17.01
CA ASN A 40 -7.52 -0.82 -16.10
C ASN A 40 -6.40 -1.63 -15.43
N GLU A 41 -5.29 -1.82 -16.11
CA GLU A 41 -4.14 -2.58 -15.62
C GLU A 41 -3.44 -1.93 -14.40
N LEU A 42 -3.59 -0.60 -14.27
CA LEU A 42 -2.97 0.17 -13.19
C LEU A 42 -3.81 0.25 -11.91
N ILE A 43 -5.09 -0.13 -11.98
CA ILE A 43 -6.02 0.00 -10.85
C ILE A 43 -5.49 -0.76 -9.63
N VAL A 44 -5.12 -2.02 -9.82
CA VAL A 44 -4.72 -2.89 -8.72
C VAL A 44 -3.39 -2.46 -8.08
N PRO A 45 -2.30 -2.22 -8.82
CA PRO A 45 -1.04 -1.78 -8.19
C PRO A 45 -1.17 -0.42 -7.48
N VAL A 46 -1.88 0.54 -8.07
CA VAL A 46 -2.05 1.85 -7.46
C VAL A 46 -2.92 1.78 -6.20
N THR A 47 -4.02 1.03 -6.22
CA THR A 47 -4.88 0.86 -5.04
C THR A 47 -4.16 0.11 -3.91
N LEU A 48 -3.36 -0.91 -4.24
CA LEU A 48 -2.55 -1.60 -3.24
C LEU A 48 -1.49 -0.69 -2.62
N GLY A 49 -0.84 0.16 -3.42
CA GLY A 49 0.08 1.17 -2.92
C GLY A 49 -0.59 2.15 -1.95
N ALA A 50 -1.79 2.61 -2.28
CA ALA A 50 -2.58 3.48 -1.41
C ALA A 50 -2.99 2.78 -0.11
N ILE A 51 -3.46 1.53 -0.15
CA ILE A 51 -3.81 0.74 1.03
C ILE A 51 -2.58 0.53 1.92
N ALA A 52 -1.45 0.18 1.33
CA ALA A 52 -0.23 -0.05 2.09
C ALA A 52 0.26 1.23 2.78
N ALA A 53 0.16 2.39 2.12
CA ALA A 53 0.46 3.68 2.74
C ALA A 53 -0.53 4.01 3.87
N ALA A 54 -1.82 3.74 3.67
CA ALA A 54 -2.85 3.93 4.69
C ALA A 54 -2.57 3.09 5.95
N LEU A 55 -2.17 1.84 5.79
CA LEU A 55 -1.84 0.94 6.89
C LEU A 55 -0.62 1.42 7.72
N THR A 56 0.21 2.27 7.19
CA THR A 56 1.42 2.79 7.86
C THR A 56 1.24 4.18 8.47
N ASP A 57 0.05 4.75 8.31
CA ASP A 57 -0.27 6.10 8.78
C ASP A 57 -0.72 6.09 10.25
N PHE A 58 0.26 6.04 11.16
CA PHE A 58 0.01 6.01 12.61
C PHE A 58 0.35 7.31 13.33
N ASP A 59 0.94 8.30 12.65
CA ASP A 59 1.48 9.49 13.30
C ASP A 59 0.69 10.75 12.97
N ASP A 60 0.30 11.49 14.03
CA ASP A 60 -0.36 12.80 13.91
C ASP A 60 0.58 13.92 13.41
N ARG A 61 1.90 13.71 13.45
CA ARG A 61 2.90 14.70 13.02
C ARG A 61 3.28 14.48 11.55
N LEU A 62 3.02 15.47 10.71
CA LEU A 62 3.28 15.45 9.26
C LEU A 62 4.72 15.02 8.91
N SER A 63 5.73 15.50 9.63
CA SER A 63 7.13 15.15 9.35
C SER A 63 7.46 13.68 9.62
N LEU A 64 6.86 13.08 10.65
CA LEU A 64 7.01 11.66 10.97
C LEU A 64 6.24 10.79 9.98
N ARG A 65 5.02 11.22 9.61
CA ARG A 65 4.19 10.59 8.59
C ARG A 65 4.92 10.52 7.25
N LEU A 66 5.49 11.64 6.79
CA LEU A 66 6.25 11.70 5.53
C LEU A 66 7.48 10.79 5.55
N ARG A 67 8.22 10.78 6.66
CA ARG A 67 9.41 9.92 6.82
C ARG A 67 9.05 8.44 6.81
N ASN A 68 7.98 8.05 7.51
CA ASN A 68 7.51 6.67 7.53
C ASN A 68 7.01 6.24 6.13
N LEU A 69 6.26 7.10 5.45
CA LEU A 69 5.84 6.88 4.07
C LEU A 69 7.04 6.65 3.14
N LEU A 70 8.08 7.47 3.27
CA LEU A 70 9.30 7.34 2.45
C LEU A 70 9.99 6.00 2.69
N TYR A 71 10.10 5.56 3.95
CA TYR A 71 10.65 4.23 4.27
C TYR A 71 9.81 3.10 3.66
N VAL A 72 8.50 3.20 3.74
CA VAL A 72 7.59 2.20 3.17
C VAL A 72 7.68 2.16 1.65
N CYS A 73 7.69 3.32 1.00
CA CYS A 73 7.88 3.41 -0.45
C CYS A 73 9.21 2.82 -0.90
N LEU A 74 10.31 3.12 -0.20
CA LEU A 74 11.62 2.53 -0.48
C LEU A 74 11.63 1.02 -0.29
N LEU A 75 11.01 0.54 0.78
CA LEU A 75 10.92 -0.89 1.07
C LEU A 75 10.07 -1.61 0.02
N PHE A 76 8.94 -1.03 -0.37
CA PHE A 76 8.09 -1.59 -1.43
C PHE A 76 8.81 -1.60 -2.78
N PHE A 77 9.47 -0.50 -3.11
CA PHE A 77 10.24 -0.41 -4.34
C PHE A 77 11.34 -1.46 -4.39
N THR A 78 12.12 -1.61 -3.32
CA THR A 78 13.22 -2.59 -3.27
C THR A 78 12.72 -4.03 -3.36
N VAL A 79 11.69 -4.39 -2.59
CA VAL A 79 11.13 -5.75 -2.58
C VAL A 79 10.52 -6.10 -3.95
N SER A 80 9.71 -5.20 -4.51
CA SER A 80 9.08 -5.43 -5.81
C SER A 80 10.12 -5.51 -6.95
N THR A 81 11.17 -4.68 -6.90
CA THR A 81 12.27 -4.72 -7.87
C THR A 81 13.05 -6.04 -7.81
N ILE A 82 13.39 -6.51 -6.60
CA ILE A 82 14.10 -7.78 -6.43
C ILE A 82 13.24 -8.95 -6.94
N LEU A 83 11.93 -8.94 -6.62
CA LEU A 83 11.01 -9.97 -7.11
C LEU A 83 10.92 -9.95 -8.64
N GLY A 84 10.81 -8.77 -9.26
CA GLY A 84 10.79 -8.63 -10.71
C GLY A 84 12.08 -9.13 -11.37
N PHE A 85 13.23 -8.89 -10.74
CA PHE A 85 14.51 -9.37 -11.24
C PHE A 85 14.69 -10.90 -11.08
N LEU A 86 14.16 -11.48 -10.02
CA LEU A 86 14.20 -12.92 -9.75
C LEU A 86 13.14 -13.71 -10.53
N ALA A 87 12.17 -13.04 -11.15
CA ALA A 87 11.07 -13.66 -11.89
C ALA A 87 11.48 -14.76 -12.87
N PRO A 88 12.55 -14.60 -13.70
CA PRO A 88 12.98 -15.65 -14.61
C PRO A 88 13.55 -16.88 -13.91
N TYR A 89 14.00 -16.76 -12.67
CA TYR A 89 14.62 -17.85 -11.89
C TYR A 89 13.64 -18.41 -10.86
N LYS A 90 12.75 -19.30 -11.25
CA LYS A 90 11.67 -19.85 -10.41
C LYS A 90 12.12 -20.34 -9.03
N PHE A 91 13.25 -21.02 -8.96
CA PHE A 91 13.77 -21.56 -7.68
C PHE A 91 14.24 -20.41 -6.75
N LEU A 92 15.01 -19.47 -7.25
CA LEU A 92 15.47 -18.30 -6.49
C LEU A 92 14.31 -17.42 -6.06
N PHE A 93 13.31 -17.29 -6.91
CA PHE A 93 12.10 -16.53 -6.62
C PHE A 93 11.34 -17.12 -5.42
N ILE A 94 11.09 -18.42 -5.41
CA ILE A 94 10.41 -19.10 -4.29
C ILE A 94 11.25 -19.00 -3.01
N LEU A 95 12.56 -19.20 -3.11
CA LEU A 95 13.47 -19.10 -1.97
C LEU A 95 13.47 -17.70 -1.37
N TYR A 96 13.58 -16.67 -2.21
CA TYR A 96 13.52 -15.27 -1.79
C TYR A 96 12.16 -14.93 -1.14
N LEU A 97 11.05 -15.34 -1.75
CA LEU A 97 9.72 -15.09 -1.22
C LEU A 97 9.54 -15.72 0.17
N SER A 98 10.02 -16.96 0.36
CA SER A 98 9.95 -17.67 1.64
C SER A 98 10.80 -16.97 2.71
N ILE A 99 12.03 -16.61 2.39
CA ILE A 99 12.95 -15.96 3.35
C ILE A 99 12.43 -14.56 3.68
N SER A 100 12.04 -13.78 2.70
CA SER A 100 11.52 -12.43 2.90
C SER A 100 10.24 -12.43 3.74
N SER A 101 9.31 -13.34 3.47
CA SER A 101 8.09 -13.49 4.29
C SER A 101 8.41 -13.82 5.74
N ALA A 102 9.34 -14.77 5.98
CA ALA A 102 9.77 -15.11 7.33
C ALA A 102 10.43 -13.90 8.04
N CYS A 103 11.30 -13.17 7.35
CA CYS A 103 11.92 -11.95 7.89
C CYS A 103 10.88 -10.88 8.23
N PHE A 104 9.88 -10.65 7.37
CA PHE A 104 8.82 -9.67 7.63
C PHE A 104 7.92 -10.08 8.79
N ILE A 105 7.61 -11.39 8.94
CA ILE A 105 6.86 -11.89 10.11
C ILE A 105 7.65 -11.65 11.39
N LEU A 106 8.96 -11.93 11.40
CA LEU A 106 9.82 -11.67 12.54
C LEU A 106 9.94 -10.17 12.86
N LEU A 107 10.04 -9.31 11.83
CA LEU A 107 10.00 -7.85 11.99
C LEU A 107 8.67 -7.40 12.63
N GLY A 108 7.57 -8.02 12.25
CA GLY A 108 6.25 -7.76 12.84
C GLY A 108 6.19 -8.06 14.34
N ALA A 109 6.98 -9.00 14.82
CA ALA A 109 7.06 -9.32 16.26
C ALA A 109 7.74 -8.22 17.09
N LEU A 110 8.49 -7.29 16.47
CA LEU A 110 9.16 -6.20 17.16
C LEU A 110 8.22 -5.07 17.61
N GLY A 111 7.00 -5.01 17.08
CA GLY A 111 6.00 -4.02 17.49
C GLY A 111 4.92 -3.76 16.45
N GLN A 112 3.83 -3.14 16.91
CA GLN A 112 2.61 -2.93 16.12
C GLN A 112 2.87 -2.17 14.79
N ARG A 113 3.75 -1.16 14.81
CA ARG A 113 4.13 -0.42 13.60
C ARG A 113 4.83 -1.30 12.56
N TYR A 114 5.77 -2.11 13.03
CA TYR A 114 6.50 -3.06 12.17
C TYR A 114 5.58 -4.16 11.64
N ALA A 115 4.63 -4.62 12.46
CA ALA A 115 3.65 -5.62 12.06
C ALA A 115 2.82 -5.15 10.85
N THR A 116 2.37 -3.90 10.86
CA THR A 116 1.55 -3.35 9.78
C THR A 116 2.35 -3.15 8.49
N ILE A 117 3.58 -2.64 8.60
CA ILE A 117 4.50 -2.47 7.46
C ILE A 117 4.83 -3.84 6.85
N SER A 118 5.14 -4.81 7.71
CA SER A 118 5.44 -6.18 7.29
C SER A 118 4.27 -6.84 6.58
N PHE A 119 3.07 -6.69 7.11
CA PHE A 119 1.85 -7.21 6.47
C PHE A 119 1.64 -6.58 5.09
N GLY A 120 1.75 -5.26 4.96
CA GLY A 120 1.65 -4.55 3.69
C GLY A 120 2.71 -5.04 2.68
N THR A 121 3.95 -5.27 3.14
CA THR A 121 5.04 -5.75 2.28
C THR A 121 4.83 -7.18 1.81
N ILE A 122 4.32 -8.07 2.67
CA ILE A 122 3.99 -9.45 2.29
C ILE A 122 2.86 -9.46 1.26
N LEU A 123 1.80 -8.68 1.49
CA LEU A 123 0.69 -8.53 0.54
C LEU A 123 1.18 -8.06 -0.83
N LEU A 124 2.05 -7.06 -0.84
CA LEU A 124 2.67 -6.53 -2.04
C LEU A 124 3.55 -7.57 -2.74
N SER A 125 4.30 -8.36 -1.99
CA SER A 125 5.15 -9.43 -2.53
C SER A 125 4.32 -10.51 -3.24
N ILE A 126 3.20 -10.92 -2.63
CA ILE A 126 2.26 -11.88 -3.22
C ILE A 126 1.64 -11.29 -4.49
N TYR A 127 1.25 -10.02 -4.44
CA TYR A 127 0.66 -9.37 -5.61
C TYR A 127 1.68 -9.19 -6.74
N SER A 128 2.93 -8.87 -6.42
CA SER A 128 4.00 -8.81 -7.42
C SER A 128 4.16 -10.12 -8.18
N MET A 129 3.89 -11.26 -7.53
CA MET A 129 3.89 -12.57 -8.17
C MET A 129 2.81 -12.70 -9.26
N PHE A 130 1.60 -12.18 -9.02
CA PHE A 130 0.51 -12.24 -10.00
C PHE A 130 0.74 -11.30 -11.19
N GLY A 131 1.42 -10.18 -10.99
CA GLY A 131 1.75 -9.21 -12.06
C GLY A 131 2.94 -9.61 -12.94
N LEU A 132 3.65 -10.71 -12.61
CA LEU A 132 4.77 -11.20 -13.41
C LEU A 132 4.26 -11.67 -14.78
N GLY A 133 4.60 -10.90 -15.83
CA GLY A 133 4.21 -11.21 -17.21
C GLY A 133 3.20 -10.24 -17.83
N GLU A 134 2.53 -9.43 -17.05
CA GLU A 134 1.62 -8.39 -17.58
C GLU A 134 2.35 -7.09 -17.93
N TYR A 135 3.50 -6.81 -17.28
CA TYR A 135 4.26 -5.58 -17.50
C TYR A 135 5.44 -5.79 -18.42
N ALA A 136 5.61 -4.86 -19.36
CA ALA A 136 6.71 -4.90 -20.34
C ALA A 136 8.09 -4.72 -19.70
N TYR A 137 8.16 -3.99 -18.58
CA TYR A 137 9.42 -3.69 -17.89
C TYR A 137 9.29 -3.94 -16.38
N TRP A 138 10.36 -4.49 -15.79
CA TRP A 138 10.46 -4.84 -14.37
C TRP A 138 10.27 -3.66 -13.40
N TYR A 139 10.52 -2.42 -13.84
CA TYR A 139 10.38 -1.22 -13.00
C TYR A 139 8.98 -0.60 -13.01
N GLN A 140 8.10 -1.01 -13.92
CA GLN A 140 6.75 -0.43 -14.04
C GLN A 140 5.90 -0.73 -12.81
N GLN A 141 5.87 -1.97 -12.37
CA GLN A 141 5.09 -2.38 -11.22
C GLN A 141 5.48 -1.64 -9.93
N PRO A 142 6.78 -1.57 -9.51
CA PRO A 142 7.16 -0.83 -8.31
C PRO A 142 6.88 0.68 -8.41
N THR A 143 6.97 1.28 -9.58
CA THR A 143 6.64 2.71 -9.75
C THR A 143 5.16 2.99 -9.50
N TYR A 144 4.26 2.13 -9.97
CA TYR A 144 2.81 2.29 -9.75
C TYR A 144 2.43 2.14 -8.28
N PHE A 145 3.10 1.29 -7.52
CA PHE A 145 2.90 1.22 -6.07
C PHE A 145 3.30 2.51 -5.37
N VAL A 146 4.42 3.09 -5.76
CA VAL A 146 4.88 4.38 -5.21
C VAL A 146 3.91 5.50 -5.55
N TYR A 147 3.37 5.53 -6.78
CA TYR A 147 2.32 6.49 -7.16
C TYR A 147 1.09 6.37 -6.28
N GLY A 148 0.61 5.16 -6.00
CA GLY A 148 -0.51 4.92 -5.11
C GLY A 148 -0.26 5.41 -3.69
N ALA A 149 0.92 5.14 -3.15
CA ALA A 149 1.33 5.57 -1.82
C ALA A 149 1.44 7.11 -1.73
N LEU A 150 2.01 7.76 -2.75
CA LEU A 150 2.08 9.22 -2.83
C LEU A 150 0.70 9.85 -2.95
N TRP A 151 -0.19 9.26 -3.76
CA TRP A 151 -1.57 9.73 -3.89
C TRP A 151 -2.30 9.73 -2.56
N TYR A 152 -2.16 8.67 -1.78
CA TYR A 152 -2.72 8.61 -0.42
C TYR A 152 -2.17 9.71 0.48
N SER A 153 -0.89 10.04 0.37
CA SER A 153 -0.27 11.07 1.23
C SER A 153 -0.73 12.48 0.92
N LEU A 154 -1.26 12.72 -0.28
CA LEU A 154 -1.77 14.03 -0.72
C LEU A 154 -3.21 14.29 -0.29
N THR A 155 -3.92 13.25 0.12
CA THR A 155 -5.32 13.32 0.58
C THR A 155 -5.43 13.26 2.09
#